data_d313baef82c9dcc06e9c80d6eb91df83
#
_entry.id   d313baef82c9dcc06e9c80d6eb91df83
#
_cell.length_a   1.000
_cell.length_b   1.000
_cell.length_c   1.000
_cell.angle_alpha   90.00
_cell.angle_beta   90.00
_cell.angle_gamma   90.00
#
_symmetry.space_group_name_H-M   'P 1'
#
loop_
_entity.id
_entity.type
_entity.pdbx_description
1 polymer ?
#
loop_
_entity_poly.entity_id
_entity_poly.type
_entity_poly.pdbx_seq_one_letter_code
_entity_poly.pdbx_strand_id
1 'polypeptide(L)'
;MVHCTAISQLKEATALQRLRFEMLLRKQGWQRVTGYSVWTTSYQDELNRAPIAKKVDQALRQAAHHARLPTIAYVVQIGDSPLIHLGEPAQREL
;
A
#
# COMPACT_ATOMS: atom_id res chain seq x y z
N MET A 1 -14.60 -11.65 -0.45
CA MET A 1 -13.62 -10.65 0.03
C MET A 1 -12.73 -10.23 -1.13
N VAL A 2 -12.47 -8.97 -1.22
CA VAL A 2 -11.63 -8.40 -2.28
C VAL A 2 -10.28 -8.03 -1.70
N HIS A 3 -9.22 -8.47 -2.35
CA HIS A 3 -7.86 -8.22 -1.89
C HIS A 3 -7.19 -7.18 -2.77
N CYS A 4 -6.51 -6.24 -2.13
CA CYS A 4 -5.83 -5.15 -2.81
C CYS A 4 -4.35 -5.19 -2.50
N THR A 5 -3.54 -5.04 -3.53
CA THR A 5 -2.10 -4.96 -3.40
C THR A 5 -1.62 -3.67 -4.03
N ALA A 6 -0.90 -2.87 -3.28
CA ALA A 6 -0.35 -1.61 -3.76
C ALA A 6 1.17 -1.66 -3.69
N ILE A 7 1.81 -1.26 -4.77
CA ILE A 7 3.26 -1.11 -4.81
C ILE A 7 3.52 0.39 -4.90
N SER A 8 4.20 0.93 -3.89
CA SER A 8 4.45 2.36 -3.82
C SER A 8 5.92 2.68 -4.02
N GLN A 9 6.17 3.86 -4.57
CA GLN A 9 7.51 4.38 -4.73
C GLN A 9 7.52 5.81 -4.22
N LEU A 10 8.30 6.04 -3.17
CA LEU A 10 8.37 7.34 -2.51
C LEU A 10 9.71 7.98 -2.84
N LYS A 11 9.72 8.74 -3.94
CA LYS A 11 10.93 9.42 -4.36
C LYS A 11 11.21 10.63 -3.49
N GLU A 12 12.46 10.82 -3.15
CA GLU A 12 12.93 11.99 -2.43
C GLU A 12 12.25 12.21 -1.08
N ALA A 13 11.68 11.15 -0.53
CA ALA A 13 11.05 11.23 0.77
C ALA A 13 12.09 11.14 1.88
N THR A 14 11.91 11.97 2.91
CA THR A 14 12.74 11.88 4.11
C THR A 14 12.32 10.66 4.92
N ALA A 15 13.16 10.26 5.87
CA ALA A 15 12.82 9.16 6.77
C ALA A 15 11.54 9.45 7.56
N LEU A 16 11.36 10.68 7.99
CA LEU A 16 10.15 11.07 8.73
C LEU A 16 8.92 11.01 7.85
N GLN A 17 9.01 11.46 6.61
CA GLN A 17 7.89 11.38 5.68
C GLN A 17 7.50 9.93 5.41
N ARG A 18 8.47 9.04 5.22
CA ARG A 18 8.21 7.62 5.02
C ARG A 18 7.51 7.01 6.23
N LEU A 19 7.98 7.35 7.41
CA LEU A 19 7.39 6.84 8.65
C LEU A 19 5.94 7.29 8.79
N ARG A 20 5.65 8.56 8.53
CA ARG A 20 4.29 9.08 8.61
C ARG A 20 3.36 8.41 7.61
N PHE A 21 3.84 8.20 6.39
CA PHE A 21 3.07 7.52 5.37
C PHE A 21 2.73 6.09 5.81
N GLU A 22 3.71 5.36 6.30
CA GLU A 22 3.52 3.99 6.75
C GLU A 22 2.55 3.92 7.93
N MET A 23 2.71 4.80 8.90
CA MET A 23 1.84 4.81 10.06
C MET A 23 0.39 5.04 9.68
N LEU A 24 0.16 5.95 8.74
CA LEU A 24 -1.19 6.26 8.32
C LEU A 24 -1.82 5.10 7.56
N LEU A 25 -1.06 4.44 6.69
CA LEU A 25 -1.57 3.26 5.99
C LEU A 25 -1.91 2.15 6.96
N ARG A 26 -1.07 1.89 7.95
CA ARG A 26 -1.35 0.88 8.97
C ARG A 26 -2.60 1.21 9.75
N LYS A 27 -2.80 2.47 10.05
CA LYS A 27 -3.99 2.92 10.76
C LYS A 27 -5.25 2.67 9.96
N GLN A 28 -5.14 2.68 8.64
CA GLN A 28 -6.27 2.41 7.75
C GLN A 28 -6.45 0.93 7.43
N GLY A 29 -5.66 0.06 8.06
CA GLY A 29 -5.81 -1.37 7.89
C GLY A 29 -4.91 -1.99 6.84
N TRP A 30 -3.96 -1.25 6.30
CA TRP A 30 -3.00 -1.80 5.36
C TRP A 30 -1.87 -2.47 6.10
N GLN A 31 -1.36 -3.54 5.50
CA GLN A 31 -0.22 -4.28 6.04
C GLN A 31 0.91 -4.25 5.02
N ARG A 32 2.12 -4.02 5.50
CA ARG A 32 3.28 -4.02 4.65
C ARG A 32 3.84 -5.43 4.54
N VAL A 33 4.18 -5.82 3.31
CA VAL A 33 4.91 -7.06 3.09
C VAL A 33 6.36 -6.81 3.47
N THR A 34 6.84 -7.52 4.47
CA THR A 34 8.17 -7.30 5.04
C THR A 34 9.26 -7.40 3.96
N GLY A 35 10.13 -6.40 3.93
CA GLY A 35 11.22 -6.35 2.98
C GLY A 35 10.89 -5.76 1.63
N TYR A 36 9.64 -5.37 1.41
CA TYR A 36 9.20 -4.84 0.14
C TYR A 36 8.43 -3.53 0.32
N SER A 37 8.37 -2.74 -0.75
CA SER A 37 7.53 -1.55 -0.78
C SER A 37 6.12 -1.91 -1.25
N VAL A 38 5.58 -2.98 -0.71
CA VAL A 38 4.31 -3.56 -1.09
C VAL A 38 3.38 -3.54 0.11
N TRP A 39 2.16 -3.08 -0.13
CA TRP A 39 1.13 -2.99 0.90
C TRP A 39 -0.08 -3.78 0.49
N THR A 40 -0.71 -4.44 1.44
CA THR A 40 -1.91 -5.22 1.17
C THR A 40 -3.01 -4.86 2.13
N THR A 41 -4.23 -4.92 1.65
CA THR A 41 -5.43 -4.82 2.48
C THR A 41 -6.54 -5.61 1.82
N SER A 42 -7.67 -5.72 2.50
CA SER A 42 -8.82 -6.40 1.94
C SER A 42 -10.11 -5.69 2.36
N TYR A 43 -11.11 -5.82 1.52
CA TYR A 43 -12.45 -5.30 1.77
C TYR A 43 -13.44 -6.44 1.67
N GLN A 44 -14.48 -6.38 2.48
CA GLN A 44 -15.48 -7.44 2.49
C GLN A 44 -16.51 -7.23 1.37
N ASP A 45 -16.90 -8.35 0.79
CA ASP A 45 -18.14 -8.50 0.05
C ASP A 45 -18.42 -7.41 -0.97
N GLU A 46 -17.48 -7.19 -1.86
CA GLU A 46 -17.68 -6.18 -2.90
C GLU A 46 -17.93 -6.83 -4.24
N LEU A 47 -19.13 -6.61 -4.75
CA LEU A 47 -19.49 -7.09 -6.07
C LEU A 47 -18.92 -6.20 -7.16
N ASN A 48 -18.73 -4.93 -6.85
CA ASN A 48 -18.25 -3.96 -7.82
C ASN A 48 -16.89 -3.43 -7.39
N ARG A 49 -15.90 -3.57 -8.25
CA ARG A 49 -14.52 -3.19 -7.93
C ARG A 49 -14.21 -1.72 -8.13
N ALA A 50 -15.06 -1.01 -8.87
CA ALA A 50 -14.81 0.41 -9.11
C ALA A 50 -14.83 1.25 -7.83
N PRO A 51 -15.79 1.07 -6.91
CA PRO A 51 -15.75 1.79 -5.63
C PRO A 51 -14.52 1.46 -4.79
N ILE A 52 -14.04 0.21 -4.87
CA ILE A 52 -12.84 -0.20 -4.15
C ILE A 52 -11.63 0.52 -4.71
N ALA A 53 -11.51 0.61 -6.01
CA ALA A 53 -10.41 1.35 -6.63
C ALA A 53 -10.36 2.78 -6.14
N LYS A 54 -11.51 3.43 -6.02
CA LYS A 54 -11.58 4.78 -5.48
C LYS A 54 -11.14 4.84 -4.03
N LYS A 55 -11.58 3.89 -3.21
CA LYS A 55 -11.19 3.85 -1.80
C LYS A 55 -9.68 3.69 -1.65
N VAL A 56 -9.09 2.81 -2.46
CA VAL A 56 -7.66 2.57 -2.42
C VAL A 56 -6.90 3.83 -2.84
N ASP A 57 -7.32 4.45 -3.94
CA ASP A 57 -6.69 5.66 -4.43
C ASP A 57 -6.75 6.77 -3.37
N GLN A 58 -7.91 6.96 -2.75
CA GLN A 58 -8.07 7.96 -1.70
C GLN A 58 -7.19 7.67 -0.50
N ALA A 59 -7.11 6.42 -0.08
CA ALA A 59 -6.29 6.05 1.07
C ALA A 59 -4.81 6.38 0.83
N LEU A 60 -4.31 6.03 -0.34
CA LEU A 60 -2.92 6.30 -0.68
C LEU A 60 -2.64 7.80 -0.83
N ARG A 61 -3.55 8.52 -1.46
CA ARG A 61 -3.40 9.97 -1.63
C ARG A 61 -3.47 10.70 -0.29
N GLN A 62 -4.38 10.29 0.58
CA GLN A 62 -4.49 10.90 1.90
C GLN A 62 -3.23 10.65 2.73
N ALA A 63 -2.70 9.43 2.68
CA ALA A 63 -1.47 9.11 3.40
C ALA A 63 -0.30 9.94 2.88
N ALA A 64 -0.19 10.10 1.57
CA ALA A 64 0.86 10.90 0.96
C ALA A 64 0.72 12.37 1.35
N HIS A 65 -0.50 12.89 1.29
CA HIS A 65 -0.77 14.29 1.64
C HIS A 65 -0.43 14.55 3.12
N HIS A 66 -0.86 13.66 3.99
CA HIS A 66 -0.61 13.78 5.42
C HIS A 66 0.88 13.72 5.75
N ALA A 67 1.62 12.89 5.02
CA ALA A 67 3.06 12.78 5.19
C ALA A 67 3.83 13.90 4.49
N ARG A 68 3.14 14.76 3.75
CA ARG A 68 3.72 15.87 3.01
C ARG A 68 4.73 15.40 1.98
N LEU A 69 4.41 14.28 1.33
CA LEU A 69 5.24 13.78 0.25
C LEU A 69 5.08 14.67 -0.99
N PRO A 70 6.19 15.03 -1.64
CA PRO A 70 6.11 15.88 -2.84
C PRO A 70 5.43 15.14 -3.99
N THR A 71 5.73 13.87 -4.15
CA THR A 71 5.09 13.03 -5.16
C THR A 71 5.01 11.61 -4.65
N ILE A 72 4.06 10.87 -5.18
CA ILE A 72 3.95 9.45 -4.93
C ILE A 72 3.52 8.77 -6.23
N ALA A 73 4.15 7.65 -6.52
CA ALA A 73 3.74 6.79 -7.60
C ALA A 73 3.37 5.44 -7.02
N TYR A 74 2.27 4.88 -7.48
CA TYR A 74 1.85 3.56 -7.02
C TYR A 74 1.09 2.83 -8.11
N VAL A 75 1.14 1.51 -7.99
CA VAL A 75 0.40 0.58 -8.84
C VAL A 75 -0.45 -0.26 -7.92
N VAL A 76 -1.70 -0.46 -8.28
CA VAL A 76 -2.64 -1.20 -7.45
C VAL A 76 -3.23 -2.34 -8.25
N GLN A 77 -3.29 -3.51 -7.64
CA GLN A 77 -3.98 -4.66 -8.19
C GLN A 77 -5.10 -5.05 -7.24
N ILE A 78 -6.27 -5.30 -7.81
CA ILE A 78 -7.47 -5.68 -7.07
C ILE A 78 -7.91 -7.03 -7.58
N GLY A 79 -8.09 -8.00 -6.68
CA GLY A 79 -8.42 -9.36 -7.06
C GLY A 79 -9.19 -10.11 -5.99
N ASP A 80 -9.47 -11.35 -6.29
CA ASP A 80 -10.24 -12.22 -5.40
C ASP A 80 -9.36 -13.09 -4.51
N SER A 81 -8.06 -13.07 -4.74
CA SER A 81 -7.11 -13.87 -3.98
C SER A 81 -6.10 -12.99 -3.29
N PRO A 82 -5.64 -13.38 -2.09
CA PRO A 82 -4.60 -12.63 -1.42
C PRO A 82 -3.26 -12.76 -2.15
N LEU A 83 -2.40 -11.81 -1.90
CA LEU A 83 -1.03 -11.89 -2.39
C LEU A 83 -0.35 -13.10 -1.78
N ILE A 84 0.30 -13.89 -2.62
CA ILE A 84 1.07 -15.04 -2.17
C ILE A 84 2.54 -14.66 -2.16
N HIS A 85 3.15 -14.77 -1.00
CA HIS A 85 4.56 -14.49 -0.83
C HIS A 85 5.31 -15.81 -0.78
N LEU A 86 6.08 -16.09 -1.83
CA LEU A 86 6.84 -17.32 -1.94
C LEU A 86 8.33 -17.05 -1.75
N GLY A 87 9.00 -17.97 -1.10
CA GLY A 87 10.42 -17.83 -0.83
C GLY A 87 10.69 -16.85 0.31
N GLU A 88 11.91 -16.41 0.40
CA GLU A 88 12.33 -15.46 1.43
C GLU A 88 12.60 -14.11 0.81
N PRO A 89 12.35 -13.02 1.57
CA PRO A 89 12.72 -11.69 1.08
C PRO A 89 14.21 -11.63 0.79
N ALA A 90 14.59 -10.83 -0.19
CA ALA A 90 16.00 -10.63 -0.50
C ALA A 90 16.72 -10.10 0.74
N GLN A 91 17.89 -10.74 1.00
CA GLN A 91 18.73 -10.25 2.08
C GLN A 91 19.25 -8.91 1.69
N ARG A 92 19.33 -8.17 2.47
CA ARG A 92 19.72 -6.94 2.02
C ARG A 92 20.97 -6.54 2.39
N GLU A 93 21.30 -7.16 2.11
CA GLU A 93 22.01 -6.94 2.35
C GLU A 93 22.54 -6.12 2.24
N LEU A 94 22.53 -6.19 2.56
CA LEU A 94 22.79 -5.57 2.54
C LEU A 94 23.21 -4.93 2.42
#